data_930d2ec9ee8e2a28879d3776a1609973
#
_entry.id   930d2ec9ee8e2a28879d3776a1609973
#
_cell.length_a   1.000
_cell.length_b   1.000
_cell.length_c   1.000
_cell.angle_alpha   90.00
_cell.angle_beta   90.00
_cell.angle_gamma   90.00
#
_symmetry.space_group_name_H-M   'P 1'
#
loop_
_entity.id
_entity.type
_entity.pdbx_description
1 polymer ?
#
loop_
_entity_poly.entity_id
_entity_poly.type
_entity_poly.pdbx_seq_one_letter_code
_entity_poly.pdbx_strand_id
1 'polypeptide(L)'
;MLTLVLYWTSILSGLTIPWIATIAVDVAKHDQSLAGAVRQLSLHLFAPGYNLFIIAVMNAIPFLMFAVFLLFHLGLSPLDDHHLRRRRSAGVLLTVIGLIGFSLWTHVTTLWQADAQAALAYLFLPFLLLVLMPICYAFGRALSALAFR
;
A
#
# COMPACT_ATOMS: atom_id res chain seq x y z
N MET A 1 -6.57 -13.45 15.11
CA MET A 1 -7.38 -12.29 14.70
C MET A 1 -6.55 -11.19 14.04
N LEU A 2 -5.48 -10.68 14.66
CA LEU A 2 -4.62 -9.62 14.08
C LEU A 2 -4.07 -9.97 12.68
N THR A 3 -3.56 -11.19 12.49
CA THR A 3 -3.00 -11.65 11.20
C THR A 3 -4.04 -11.57 10.06
N LEU A 4 -5.27 -11.97 10.33
CA LEU A 4 -6.35 -11.94 9.35
C LEU A 4 -6.74 -10.50 8.98
N VAL A 5 -6.79 -9.62 9.98
CA VAL A 5 -7.05 -8.18 9.76
C VAL A 5 -5.94 -7.58 8.89
N LEU A 6 -4.67 -7.79 9.24
CA LEU A 6 -3.54 -7.27 8.46
C LEU A 6 -3.49 -7.84 7.03
N TYR A 7 -3.83 -9.12 6.88
CA TYR A 7 -3.93 -9.77 5.57
C TYR A 7 -4.95 -9.08 4.66
N TRP A 8 -6.19 -8.94 5.12
CA TRP A 8 -7.24 -8.29 4.34
C TRP A 8 -6.99 -6.79 4.15
N THR A 9 -6.49 -6.10 5.17
CA THR A 9 -6.09 -4.69 5.06
C THR A 9 -5.05 -4.50 3.97
N SER A 10 -4.04 -5.37 3.89
CA SER A 10 -3.02 -5.30 2.83
C SER A 10 -3.64 -5.44 1.45
N ILE A 11 -4.42 -6.49 1.22
CA ILE A 11 -5.02 -6.73 -0.11
C ILE A 11 -5.95 -5.57 -0.52
N LEU A 12 -6.85 -5.17 0.39
CA LEU A 12 -7.79 -4.09 0.11
C LEU A 12 -7.08 -2.76 -0.14
N SER A 13 -6.06 -2.43 0.66
CA SER A 13 -5.27 -1.22 0.46
C SER A 13 -4.57 -1.22 -0.91
N GLY A 14 -3.97 -2.33 -1.30
CA GLY A 14 -3.31 -2.45 -2.60
C GLY A 14 -4.24 -2.14 -3.77
N LEU A 15 -5.49 -2.58 -3.71
CA LEU A 15 -6.49 -2.36 -4.76
C LEU A 15 -7.13 -0.96 -4.68
N THR A 16 -7.40 -0.44 -3.47
CA THR A 16 -8.22 0.77 -3.31
C THR A 16 -7.42 2.06 -3.26
N ILE A 17 -6.13 2.03 -2.92
CA ILE A 17 -5.29 3.25 -2.82
C ILE A 17 -5.32 4.08 -4.11
N PRO A 18 -5.14 3.53 -5.33
CA PRO A 18 -5.21 4.33 -6.56
C PRO A 18 -6.55 5.04 -6.74
N TRP A 19 -7.66 4.38 -6.37
CA TRP A 19 -8.99 4.95 -6.48
C TRP A 19 -9.24 6.05 -5.45
N ILE A 20 -8.83 5.82 -4.20
CA ILE A 20 -8.93 6.81 -3.12
C ILE A 20 -8.08 8.04 -3.46
N ALA A 21 -6.86 7.84 -3.96
CA ALA A 21 -5.98 8.94 -4.36
C ALA A 21 -6.60 9.77 -5.51
N THR A 22 -7.20 9.10 -6.51
CA THR A 22 -7.88 9.78 -7.62
C THR A 22 -9.04 10.63 -7.10
N ILE A 23 -9.94 10.05 -6.30
CA ILE A 23 -11.08 10.79 -5.72
C ILE A 23 -10.58 11.97 -4.88
N ALA A 24 -9.55 11.74 -4.04
CA ALA A 24 -9.02 12.79 -3.17
C ALA A 24 -8.43 13.97 -3.97
N VAL A 25 -7.70 13.68 -5.05
CA VAL A 25 -7.13 14.72 -5.92
C VAL A 25 -8.22 15.44 -6.71
N ASP A 26 -9.21 14.73 -7.24
CA ASP A 26 -10.34 15.34 -7.96
C ASP A 26 -11.14 16.31 -7.07
N VAL A 27 -11.37 15.94 -5.83
CA VAL A 27 -12.05 16.82 -4.86
C VAL A 27 -11.15 17.99 -4.44
N ALA A 28 -9.87 17.74 -4.13
CA ALA A 28 -9.00 18.75 -3.52
C ALA A 28 -8.36 19.72 -4.53
N LYS A 29 -8.07 19.24 -5.74
CA LYS A 29 -7.37 20.03 -6.78
C LYS A 29 -8.32 20.57 -7.84
N HIS A 30 -9.36 19.79 -8.19
CA HIS A 30 -10.28 20.11 -9.28
C HIS A 30 -11.63 20.63 -8.77
N ASP A 31 -11.78 20.86 -7.45
CA ASP A 31 -12.98 21.38 -6.77
C ASP A 31 -14.26 20.57 -7.11
N GLN A 32 -14.12 19.29 -7.41
CA GLN A 32 -15.24 18.43 -7.72
C GLN A 32 -16.02 18.05 -6.45
N SER A 33 -17.32 17.89 -6.60
CA SER A 33 -18.10 17.24 -5.55
C SER A 33 -17.70 15.77 -5.42
N LEU A 34 -17.82 15.20 -4.23
CA LEU A 34 -17.50 13.77 -4.01
C LEU A 34 -18.28 12.86 -4.96
N ALA A 35 -19.57 13.16 -5.22
CA ALA A 35 -20.39 12.40 -6.17
C ALA A 35 -19.87 12.54 -7.61
N GLY A 36 -19.38 13.71 -7.99
CA GLY A 36 -18.73 13.97 -9.28
C GLY A 36 -17.46 13.15 -9.44
N ALA A 37 -16.57 13.19 -8.46
CA ALA A 37 -15.30 12.46 -8.45
C ALA A 37 -15.52 10.93 -8.53
N VAL A 38 -16.50 10.38 -7.78
CA VAL A 38 -16.87 8.96 -7.85
C VAL A 38 -17.42 8.59 -9.24
N ARG A 39 -18.24 9.44 -9.84
CA ARG A 39 -18.73 9.22 -11.20
C ARG A 39 -17.58 9.23 -12.22
N GLN A 40 -16.67 10.18 -12.09
CA GLN A 40 -15.49 10.29 -12.96
C GLN A 40 -14.56 9.08 -12.80
N LEU A 41 -14.37 8.58 -11.59
CA LEU A 41 -13.63 7.35 -11.33
C LEU A 41 -14.15 6.19 -12.19
N SER A 42 -15.48 6.01 -12.29
CA SER A 42 -16.08 4.92 -13.09
C SER A 42 -15.77 5.02 -14.59
N LEU A 43 -15.59 6.22 -15.12
CA LEU A 43 -15.22 6.46 -16.52
C LEU A 43 -13.74 6.12 -16.78
N HIS A 44 -12.87 6.32 -15.77
CA HIS A 44 -11.44 6.05 -15.90
C HIS A 44 -11.05 4.60 -15.57
N LEU A 45 -11.95 3.78 -15.04
CA LEU A 45 -11.63 2.39 -14.67
C LEU A 45 -11.03 1.59 -15.83
N PHE A 46 -11.57 1.75 -17.03
CA PHE A 46 -11.13 1.02 -18.23
C PHE A 46 -10.82 1.95 -19.39
N ALA A 47 -10.53 3.22 -19.13
CA ALA A 47 -10.27 4.19 -20.17
C ALA A 47 -8.98 3.88 -20.96
N PRO A 48 -8.97 4.04 -22.30
CA PRO A 48 -7.76 3.94 -23.08
C PRO A 48 -6.73 5.01 -22.65
N GLY A 49 -5.47 4.61 -22.46
CA GLY A 49 -4.37 5.50 -22.10
C GLY A 49 -4.20 5.76 -20.61
N TYR A 50 -5.27 5.78 -19.82
CA TYR A 50 -5.21 5.86 -18.36
C TYR A 50 -6.19 4.85 -17.75
N ASN A 51 -5.74 3.60 -17.65
CA ASN A 51 -6.55 2.50 -17.14
C ASN A 51 -6.34 2.34 -15.64
N LEU A 52 -7.24 2.90 -14.86
CA LEU A 52 -7.15 2.89 -13.40
C LEU A 52 -7.27 1.48 -12.80
N PHE A 53 -7.94 0.57 -13.48
CA PHE A 53 -8.02 -0.82 -13.06
C PHE A 53 -6.64 -1.51 -13.17
N ILE A 54 -5.93 -1.32 -14.28
CA ILE A 54 -4.57 -1.88 -14.45
C ILE A 54 -3.62 -1.27 -13.40
N ILE A 55 -3.69 0.03 -13.16
CA ILE A 55 -2.89 0.70 -12.13
C ILE A 55 -3.16 0.10 -10.75
N ALA A 56 -4.43 -0.15 -10.41
CA ALA A 56 -4.81 -0.78 -9.15
C ALA A 56 -4.29 -2.22 -9.03
N VAL A 57 -4.38 -3.01 -10.10
CA VAL A 57 -3.84 -4.38 -10.12
C VAL A 57 -2.32 -4.37 -9.95
N MET A 58 -1.60 -3.51 -10.67
CA MET A 58 -0.15 -3.37 -10.54
C MET A 58 0.25 -2.94 -9.12
N ASN A 59 -0.46 -1.97 -8.54
CA ASN A 59 -0.23 -1.55 -7.16
C ASN A 59 -0.54 -2.67 -6.15
N ALA A 60 -1.50 -3.54 -6.43
CA ALA A 60 -1.87 -4.63 -5.53
C ALA A 60 -0.83 -5.77 -5.45
N ILE A 61 0.04 -5.94 -6.46
CA ILE A 61 1.03 -7.02 -6.51
C ILE A 61 1.91 -7.05 -5.25
N PRO A 62 2.64 -5.98 -4.86
CA PRO A 62 3.48 -6.00 -3.66
C PRO A 62 2.66 -6.20 -2.37
N PHE A 63 1.45 -5.69 -2.29
CA PHE A 63 0.57 -5.90 -1.16
C PHE A 63 0.09 -7.35 -1.05
N LEU A 64 -0.19 -8.01 -2.18
CA LEU A 64 -0.52 -9.43 -2.21
C LEU A 64 0.68 -10.28 -1.79
N MET A 65 1.87 -9.99 -2.29
CA MET A 65 3.10 -10.67 -1.87
C MET A 65 3.34 -10.51 -0.36
N PHE A 66 3.09 -9.31 0.17
CA PHE A 66 3.16 -9.08 1.61
C PHE A 66 2.08 -9.83 2.38
N ALA A 67 0.86 -9.90 1.88
CA ALA A 67 -0.22 -10.67 2.50
C ALA A 67 0.12 -12.17 2.57
N VAL A 68 0.71 -12.73 1.50
CA VAL A 68 1.22 -14.11 1.50
C VAL A 68 2.34 -14.27 2.53
N PHE A 69 3.31 -13.36 2.59
CA PHE A 69 4.35 -13.35 3.61
C PHE A 69 3.76 -13.34 5.04
N LEU A 70 2.69 -12.57 5.30
CA LEU A 70 2.01 -12.53 6.60
C LEU A 70 1.46 -13.90 7.00
N LEU A 71 0.84 -14.64 6.07
CA LEU A 71 0.30 -15.97 6.35
C LEU A 71 1.40 -16.93 6.81
N PHE A 72 2.54 -16.94 6.11
CA PHE A 72 3.66 -17.80 6.48
C PHE A 72 4.35 -17.34 7.76
N HIS A 73 4.53 -16.05 7.93
CA HIS A 73 5.37 -15.51 9.00
C HIS A 73 4.68 -15.40 10.36
N LEU A 74 3.39 -15.07 10.38
CA LEU A 74 2.61 -14.95 11.61
C LEU A 74 1.63 -16.10 11.83
N GLY A 75 1.13 -16.71 10.74
CA GLY A 75 0.13 -17.74 10.80
C GLY A 75 0.71 -19.15 11.02
N LEU A 76 1.72 -19.52 10.25
CA LEU A 76 2.28 -20.88 10.22
C LEU A 76 3.54 -21.07 11.06
N SER A 77 4.09 -20.00 11.61
CA SER A 77 5.30 -20.06 12.45
C SER A 77 5.01 -19.52 13.85
N PRO A 78 4.28 -20.24 14.69
CA PRO A 78 4.04 -19.83 16.07
C PRO A 78 5.39 -19.72 16.80
N LEU A 79 5.54 -18.66 17.58
CA LEU A 79 6.68 -18.46 18.47
C LEU A 79 6.20 -18.54 19.91
N ASP A 80 6.87 -19.37 20.69
CA ASP A 80 6.63 -19.46 22.13
C ASP A 80 7.25 -18.25 22.88
N ASP A 81 8.30 -17.65 22.27
CA ASP A 81 8.98 -16.47 22.83
C ASP A 81 8.19 -15.18 22.53
N HIS A 82 7.69 -14.54 23.61
CA HIS A 82 6.96 -13.29 23.58
C HIS A 82 7.78 -12.12 22.98
N HIS A 83 9.08 -12.05 23.23
CA HIS A 83 9.94 -11.00 22.70
C HIS A 83 10.10 -11.10 21.19
N LEU A 84 10.31 -12.31 20.69
CA LEU A 84 10.41 -12.55 19.23
C LEU A 84 9.07 -12.27 18.53
N ARG A 85 7.96 -12.67 19.13
CA ARG A 85 6.62 -12.38 18.60
C ARG A 85 6.40 -10.87 18.51
N ARG A 86 6.74 -10.10 19.53
CA ARG A 86 6.59 -8.65 19.56
C ARG A 86 7.43 -7.96 18.49
N ARG A 87 8.70 -8.36 18.35
CA ARG A 87 9.59 -7.85 17.30
C ARG A 87 9.07 -8.14 15.89
N ARG A 88 8.53 -9.34 15.66
CA ARG A 88 7.89 -9.68 14.38
C ARG A 88 6.66 -8.81 14.11
N SER A 89 5.79 -8.64 15.09
CA SER A 89 4.60 -7.80 14.95
C SER A 89 4.93 -6.35 14.66
N ALA A 90 5.96 -5.80 15.31
CA ALA A 90 6.42 -4.43 15.05
C ALA A 90 6.98 -4.29 13.62
N GLY A 91 7.76 -5.27 13.14
CA GLY A 91 8.24 -5.30 11.76
C GLY A 91 7.08 -5.31 10.75
N VAL A 92 6.11 -6.19 10.97
CA VAL A 92 4.91 -6.30 10.13
C VAL A 92 4.11 -5.00 10.12
N LEU A 93 3.84 -4.43 11.30
CA LEU A 93 3.05 -3.20 11.41
C LEU A 93 3.72 -2.04 10.67
N LEU A 94 5.03 -1.86 10.85
CA LEU A 94 5.76 -0.81 10.15
C LEU A 94 5.80 -1.03 8.64
N THR A 95 5.83 -2.29 8.18
CA THR A 95 5.75 -2.61 6.75
C THR A 95 4.39 -2.22 6.18
N VAL A 96 3.29 -2.55 6.85
CA VAL A 96 1.93 -2.14 6.41
C VAL A 96 1.84 -0.63 6.29
N ILE A 97 2.26 0.09 7.34
CA ILE A 97 2.23 1.56 7.36
C ILE A 97 3.11 2.13 6.24
N GLY A 98 4.31 1.60 6.05
CA GLY A 98 5.24 2.04 5.02
C GLY A 98 4.70 1.82 3.60
N LEU A 99 4.17 0.64 3.32
CA LEU A 99 3.59 0.32 2.00
C LEU A 99 2.38 1.21 1.69
N ILE A 100 1.44 1.34 2.62
CA ILE A 100 0.25 2.18 2.46
C ILE A 100 0.65 3.65 2.30
N GLY A 101 1.50 4.16 3.20
CA GLY A 101 1.91 5.56 3.18
C GLY A 101 2.67 5.93 1.91
N PHE A 102 3.65 5.11 1.51
CA PHE A 102 4.43 5.36 0.30
C PHE A 102 3.59 5.23 -0.98
N SER A 103 2.74 4.20 -1.07
CA SER A 103 1.83 4.02 -2.20
C SER A 103 0.88 5.20 -2.33
N LEU A 104 0.21 5.59 -1.23
CA LEU A 104 -0.73 6.72 -1.23
C LEU A 104 -0.02 8.03 -1.61
N TRP A 105 1.14 8.30 -1.00
CA TRP A 105 1.94 9.50 -1.30
C TRP A 105 2.32 9.55 -2.78
N THR A 106 2.80 8.44 -3.35
CA THR A 106 3.18 8.39 -4.77
C THR A 106 1.98 8.63 -5.68
N HIS A 107 0.84 7.99 -5.41
CA HIS A 107 -0.36 8.19 -6.24
C HIS A 107 -0.86 9.63 -6.17
N VAL A 108 -0.94 10.22 -4.98
CA VAL A 108 -1.39 11.60 -4.80
C VAL A 108 -0.44 12.57 -5.50
N THR A 109 0.88 12.45 -5.28
CA THR A 109 1.86 13.36 -5.89
C THR A 109 1.88 13.25 -7.41
N THR A 110 1.81 12.03 -7.96
CA THR A 110 1.76 11.78 -9.41
C THR A 110 0.51 12.41 -10.05
N LEU A 111 -0.66 12.25 -9.44
CA LEU A 111 -1.90 12.85 -9.92
C LEU A 111 -1.90 14.39 -9.73
N TRP A 112 -1.29 14.85 -8.65
CA TRP A 112 -1.21 16.28 -8.39
C TRP A 112 -0.33 17.02 -9.39
N GLN A 113 0.80 16.45 -9.76
CA GLN A 113 1.75 17.05 -10.69
C GLN A 113 1.36 16.82 -12.16
N ALA A 114 0.76 15.67 -12.47
CA ALA A 114 0.19 15.27 -13.76
C ALA A 114 1.10 15.62 -14.98
N ASP A 115 2.40 15.30 -14.87
CA ASP A 115 3.36 15.51 -15.95
C ASP A 115 3.50 14.31 -16.90
N ALA A 116 4.27 14.46 -17.97
CA ALA A 116 4.50 13.41 -18.96
C ALA A 116 5.22 12.17 -18.37
N GLN A 117 5.86 12.31 -17.20
CA GLN A 117 6.56 11.21 -16.53
C GLN A 117 5.70 10.48 -15.50
N ALA A 118 4.47 10.94 -15.27
CA ALA A 118 3.54 10.33 -14.33
C ALA A 118 3.31 8.83 -14.59
N ALA A 119 3.27 8.41 -15.86
CA ALA A 119 3.12 7.01 -16.24
C ALA A 119 4.30 6.14 -15.76
N LEU A 120 5.52 6.68 -15.73
CA LEU A 120 6.71 5.98 -15.25
C LEU A 120 6.63 5.71 -13.74
N ALA A 121 6.08 6.65 -12.96
CA ALA A 121 5.89 6.46 -11.53
C ALA A 121 5.03 5.22 -11.24
N TYR A 122 3.94 5.02 -11.98
CA TYR A 122 3.07 3.84 -11.83
C TYR A 122 3.76 2.54 -12.25
N LEU A 123 4.65 2.57 -13.25
CA LEU A 123 5.42 1.42 -13.68
C LEU A 123 6.45 0.99 -12.63
N PHE A 124 7.15 1.95 -12.02
CA PHE A 124 8.21 1.67 -11.06
C PHE A 124 7.71 1.47 -9.63
N LEU A 125 6.53 1.98 -9.27
CA LEU A 125 5.98 1.89 -7.92
C LEU A 125 5.94 0.46 -7.36
N PRO A 126 5.47 -0.58 -8.08
CA PRO A 126 5.46 -1.95 -7.55
C PRO A 126 6.85 -2.44 -7.15
N PHE A 127 7.87 -2.13 -7.93
CA PHE A 127 9.25 -2.51 -7.63
C PHE A 127 9.79 -1.77 -6.40
N LEU A 128 9.50 -0.48 -6.28
CA LEU A 128 9.89 0.32 -5.11
C LEU A 128 9.23 -0.20 -3.84
N LEU A 129 7.95 -0.56 -3.90
CA LEU A 129 7.23 -1.15 -2.76
C LEU A 129 7.82 -2.52 -2.36
N LEU A 130 8.24 -3.35 -3.33
CA LEU A 130 8.91 -4.62 -3.04
C LEU A 130 10.25 -4.42 -2.32
N VAL A 131 11.02 -3.40 -2.70
CA VAL A 131 12.28 -3.03 -2.03
C VAL A 131 12.01 -2.43 -0.65
N LEU A 132 10.99 -1.60 -0.52
CA LEU A 132 10.61 -0.95 0.74
C LEU A 132 10.15 -1.96 1.80
N MET A 133 9.52 -3.05 1.40
CA MET A 133 8.98 -4.08 2.29
C MET A 133 10.03 -4.63 3.27
N PRO A 134 11.16 -5.22 2.84
CA PRO A 134 12.18 -5.74 3.76
C PRO A 134 12.84 -4.64 4.60
N ILE A 135 12.99 -3.44 4.07
CA ILE A 135 13.55 -2.28 4.79
C ILE A 135 12.65 -1.91 5.97
N CYS A 136 11.35 -1.69 5.72
CA CYS A 136 10.39 -1.37 6.77
C CYS A 136 10.29 -2.49 7.81
N TYR A 137 10.31 -3.76 7.36
CA TYR A 137 10.28 -4.91 8.26
C TYR A 137 11.49 -4.95 9.18
N ALA A 138 12.70 -4.83 8.63
CA ALA A 138 13.94 -4.82 9.41
C ALA A 138 13.99 -3.63 10.40
N PHE A 139 13.58 -2.46 9.94
CA PHE A 139 13.57 -1.25 10.76
C PHE A 139 12.56 -1.36 11.93
N GLY A 140 11.35 -1.87 11.69
CA GLY A 140 10.37 -2.09 12.75
C GLY A 140 10.84 -3.10 13.80
N ARG A 141 11.54 -4.16 13.39
CA ARG A 141 12.17 -5.11 14.30
C ARG A 141 13.28 -4.47 15.14
N ALA A 142 14.11 -3.64 14.51
CA ALA A 142 15.19 -2.95 15.19
C ALA A 142 14.66 -1.95 16.23
N LEU A 143 13.66 -1.14 15.87
CA LEU A 143 13.00 -0.21 16.79
C LEU A 143 12.42 -0.94 18.02
N SER A 144 11.72 -2.05 17.79
CA SER A 144 11.18 -2.87 18.88
C SER A 144 12.26 -3.46 19.76
N ALA A 145 13.42 -3.82 19.20
CA ALA A 145 14.55 -4.33 19.96
C ALA A 145 15.20 -3.27 20.87
N LEU A 146 15.20 -2.01 20.44
CA LEU A 146 15.74 -0.89 21.21
C LEU A 146 14.77 -0.42 22.30
N ALA A 147 13.46 -0.42 22.01
CA ALA A 147 12.44 0.06 22.94
C ALA A 147 12.17 -0.89 24.12
N PHE A 148 12.57 -2.16 24.02
CA PHE A 148 12.29 -3.20 25.01
C PHE A 148 13.54 -4.01 25.38
N ARG A 149 14.65 -3.29 25.58
CA ARG A 149 15.87 -3.80 26.25
C ARG A 149 15.69 -3.95 27.72
#